data_1664b9f12f1f0135a61cd2e510ac952a
#
_entry.id   1664b9f12f1f0135a61cd2e510ac952a
#
_cell.length_a   1.000
_cell.length_b   1.000
_cell.length_c   1.000
_cell.angle_alpha   90.00
_cell.angle_beta   90.00
_cell.angle_gamma   90.00
#
_symmetry.space_group_name_H-M   'P 1'
#
loop_
_entity.id
_entity.type
_entity.pdbx_description
1 polymer ?
#
loop_
_entity_poly.entity_id
_entity_poly.type
_entity_poly.pdbx_seq_one_letter_code
_entity_poly.pdbx_strand_id
1 'polypeptide(L)'
;KKISSDAEKQNQVLDTLKDSEILTELNLLHTQGIDLIDPSDLSGAIKGRNNIYNHLDLGVKKAEESITIMTTAEGLTRKTDALKSSLKKAADKGVKIKIATSGKGAEGAVKDLKGIAEVRDSKDIKSRFCIVDGKEVTFMILNDDKVHPTYDVGVWLNTPFFAQSLQALFDSNWNSMSQLK
;
A
#
# COMPACT_ATOMS: atom_id res chain seq x y z
N LYS A 1 -20.65 47.65 34.82
CA LYS A 1 -19.79 47.95 33.67
C LYS A 1 -18.86 46.79 33.27
N LYS A 2 -18.28 46.05 34.21
CA LYS A 2 -17.35 44.95 33.90
C LYS A 2 -18.08 43.72 33.30
N ILE A 3 -19.24 43.37 33.85
CA ILE A 3 -20.07 42.23 33.40
C ILE A 3 -20.62 42.43 31.98
N SER A 4 -20.99 43.69 31.61
CA SER A 4 -21.45 44.02 30.26
C SER A 4 -20.33 43.91 29.24
N SER A 5 -19.10 44.27 29.57
CA SER A 5 -17.92 44.15 28.70
C SER A 5 -17.50 42.70 28.48
N ASP A 6 -17.66 41.84 29.48
CA ASP A 6 -17.32 40.41 29.36
C ASP A 6 -18.37 39.66 28.53
N ALA A 7 -19.65 40.02 28.63
CA ALA A 7 -20.72 39.49 27.80
C ALA A 7 -20.59 39.91 26.35
N GLU A 8 -20.19 41.17 26.07
CA GLU A 8 -19.91 41.62 24.70
C GLU A 8 -18.73 40.93 24.07
N LYS A 9 -17.65 40.65 24.84
CA LYS A 9 -16.50 39.86 24.34
C LYS A 9 -16.88 38.43 24.05
N GLN A 10 -17.69 37.79 24.92
CA GLN A 10 -18.17 36.44 24.68
C GLN A 10 -19.04 36.33 23.42
N ASN A 11 -19.93 37.34 23.21
CA ASN A 11 -20.74 37.39 21.98
C ASN A 11 -19.90 37.56 20.74
N GLN A 12 -18.86 38.41 20.76
CA GLN A 12 -17.94 38.57 19.64
C GLN A 12 -17.16 37.26 19.30
N VAL A 13 -16.73 36.55 20.35
CA VAL A 13 -16.07 35.24 20.16
C VAL A 13 -17.04 34.21 19.57
N LEU A 14 -18.29 34.19 20.03
CA LEU A 14 -19.33 33.30 19.51
C LEU A 14 -19.70 33.63 18.04
N ASP A 15 -19.77 34.90 17.68
CA ASP A 15 -20.05 35.32 16.32
C ASP A 15 -18.88 35.00 15.39
N THR A 16 -17.63 35.19 15.83
CA THR A 16 -16.44 34.79 15.08
C THR A 16 -16.36 33.27 14.89
N LEU A 17 -16.81 32.49 15.89
CA LEU A 17 -16.90 31.03 15.77
C LEU A 17 -17.99 30.57 14.80
N LYS A 18 -19.15 31.25 14.79
CA LYS A 18 -20.26 30.95 13.87
C LYS A 18 -19.87 31.15 12.40
N ASP A 19 -19.07 32.16 12.13
CA ASP A 19 -18.58 32.50 10.79
C ASP A 19 -17.27 31.81 10.43
N SER A 20 -16.76 30.92 11.30
CA SER A 20 -15.52 30.20 11.01
C SER A 20 -15.72 29.16 9.91
N GLU A 21 -14.80 29.11 8.96
CA GLU A 21 -14.75 28.07 7.91
C GLU A 21 -14.83 26.66 8.51
N ILE A 22 -14.23 26.46 9.68
CA ILE A 22 -14.23 25.19 10.41
C ILE A 22 -15.65 24.75 10.82
N LEU A 23 -16.48 25.66 11.32
CA LEU A 23 -17.87 25.34 11.69
C LEU A 23 -18.74 25.12 10.46
N THR A 24 -18.47 25.85 9.38
CA THR A 24 -19.15 25.67 8.11
C THR A 24 -18.82 24.30 7.53
N GLU A 25 -17.55 23.90 7.58
CA GLU A 25 -17.07 22.59 7.12
C GLU A 25 -17.64 21.46 8.00
N LEU A 26 -17.62 21.60 9.32
CA LEU A 26 -18.23 20.64 10.26
C LEU A 26 -19.75 20.48 10.04
N ASN A 27 -20.47 21.58 9.79
CA ASN A 27 -21.90 21.54 9.49
C ASN A 27 -22.16 20.86 8.13
N LEU A 28 -21.33 21.12 7.13
CA LEU A 28 -21.42 20.49 5.82
C LEU A 28 -21.21 18.97 5.95
N LEU A 29 -20.20 18.55 6.67
CA LEU A 29 -19.88 17.14 6.94
C LEU A 29 -21.00 16.44 7.71
N HIS A 30 -21.53 17.08 8.76
CA HIS A 30 -22.64 16.54 9.56
C HIS A 30 -23.93 16.40 8.74
N THR A 31 -24.22 17.36 7.86
CA THR A 31 -25.45 17.39 7.08
C THR A 31 -25.42 16.46 5.88
N GLN A 32 -24.23 16.20 5.32
CA GLN A 32 -24.04 15.35 4.14
C GLN A 32 -23.69 13.89 4.46
N GLY A 33 -23.50 13.54 5.74
CA GLY A 33 -23.12 12.19 6.15
C GLY A 33 -21.77 11.76 5.59
N ILE A 34 -20.87 12.71 5.33
CA ILE A 34 -19.51 12.44 4.86
C ILE A 34 -18.67 12.02 6.06
N ASP A 35 -18.18 10.80 6.04
CA ASP A 35 -17.20 10.34 7.03
C ASP A 35 -15.91 11.16 6.87
N LEU A 36 -15.47 11.79 7.95
CA LEU A 36 -14.17 12.43 8.04
C LEU A 36 -13.09 11.35 7.99
N ILE A 37 -12.48 11.18 6.82
CA ILE A 37 -11.34 10.28 6.66
C ILE A 37 -10.07 11.11 6.79
N ASP A 38 -9.27 10.84 7.81
CA ASP A 38 -7.95 11.47 7.92
C ASP A 38 -7.05 10.93 6.80
N PRO A 39 -6.43 11.79 5.99
CA PRO A 39 -5.50 11.36 4.95
C PRO A 39 -4.38 10.44 5.45
N SER A 40 -3.98 10.58 6.72
CA SER A 40 -2.97 9.72 7.35
C SER A 40 -3.46 8.29 7.59
N ASP A 41 -4.77 8.05 7.62
CA ASP A 41 -5.36 6.70 7.72
C ASP A 41 -5.39 6.02 6.35
N LEU A 42 -5.34 6.79 5.28
CA LEU A 42 -5.37 6.30 3.91
C LEU A 42 -3.99 6.09 3.29
N SER A 43 -2.97 6.79 3.76
CA SER A 43 -1.66 6.77 3.11
C SER A 43 -0.53 7.18 4.01
N GLY A 44 0.67 6.72 3.68
CA GLY A 44 1.88 7.14 4.37
C GLY A 44 3.14 6.76 3.60
N ALA A 45 4.26 7.34 4.00
CA ALA A 45 5.57 7.05 3.44
C ALA A 45 6.45 6.26 4.43
N ILE A 46 7.23 5.32 3.89
CA ILE A 46 8.13 4.46 4.64
C ILE A 46 9.54 4.66 4.08
N LYS A 47 10.49 5.01 4.93
CA LYS A 47 11.90 5.14 4.57
C LYS A 47 12.71 3.94 5.05
N GLY A 48 13.58 3.45 4.18
CA GLY A 48 14.46 2.31 4.43
C GLY A 48 13.86 0.97 4.02
N ARG A 49 14.66 0.18 3.29
CA ARG A 49 14.24 -1.09 2.71
C ARG A 49 13.76 -2.10 3.75
N ASN A 50 14.42 -2.17 4.90
CA ASN A 50 14.00 -3.06 5.97
C ASN A 50 12.63 -2.68 6.54
N ASN A 51 12.36 -1.39 6.69
CA ASN A 51 11.06 -0.91 7.17
C ASN A 51 9.95 -1.21 6.15
N ILE A 52 10.26 -1.05 4.84
CA ILE A 52 9.34 -1.44 3.76
C ILE A 52 9.04 -2.94 3.84
N TYR A 53 10.05 -3.79 4.01
CA TYR A 53 9.84 -5.24 4.10
C TYR A 53 9.09 -5.64 5.37
N ASN A 54 9.33 -5.00 6.50
CA ASN A 54 8.53 -5.20 7.72
C ASN A 54 7.05 -4.84 7.50
N HIS A 55 6.79 -3.75 6.80
CA HIS A 55 5.42 -3.34 6.45
C HIS A 55 4.76 -4.37 5.51
N LEU A 56 5.47 -4.80 4.46
CA LEU A 56 4.97 -5.85 3.56
C LEU A 56 4.70 -7.17 4.30
N ASP A 57 5.58 -7.56 5.24
CA ASP A 57 5.41 -8.77 6.03
C ASP A 57 4.14 -8.73 6.91
N LEU A 58 3.84 -7.56 7.48
CA LEU A 58 2.60 -7.33 8.23
C LEU A 58 1.37 -7.46 7.32
N GLY A 59 1.41 -6.88 6.12
CA GLY A 59 0.34 -7.03 5.12
C GLY A 59 0.14 -8.49 4.70
N VAL A 60 1.23 -9.19 4.36
CA VAL A 60 1.20 -10.62 4.00
C VAL A 60 0.60 -11.48 5.11
N LYS A 61 0.94 -11.22 6.37
CA LYS A 61 0.38 -11.96 7.52
C LYS A 61 -1.11 -11.75 7.73
N LYS A 62 -1.62 -10.57 7.36
CA LYS A 62 -3.04 -10.20 7.46
C LYS A 62 -3.86 -10.61 6.25
N ALA A 63 -3.23 -10.97 5.13
CA ALA A 63 -3.90 -11.34 3.90
C ALA A 63 -4.88 -12.51 4.10
N GLU A 64 -6.08 -12.37 3.53
CA GLU A 64 -7.17 -13.34 3.61
C GLU A 64 -7.55 -13.92 2.24
N GLU A 65 -7.37 -13.14 1.15
CA GLU A 65 -7.83 -13.52 -0.19
C GLU A 65 -6.71 -13.62 -1.21
N SER A 66 -5.89 -12.56 -1.33
CA SER A 66 -4.91 -12.47 -2.40
C SER A 66 -3.71 -11.58 -2.09
N ILE A 67 -2.57 -11.93 -2.65
CA ILE A 67 -1.36 -11.12 -2.64
C ILE A 67 -0.85 -11.03 -4.08
N THR A 68 -0.65 -9.81 -4.56
CA THR A 68 -0.08 -9.53 -5.88
C THR A 68 1.20 -8.73 -5.73
N ILE A 69 2.31 -9.25 -6.24
CA ILE A 69 3.61 -8.59 -6.17
C ILE A 69 4.14 -8.39 -7.58
N MET A 70 4.56 -7.16 -7.90
CA MET A 70 5.40 -6.86 -9.07
C MET A 70 6.74 -6.32 -8.58
N THR A 71 7.84 -6.85 -9.12
CA THR A 71 9.17 -6.48 -8.63
C THR A 71 10.27 -6.81 -9.64
N THR A 72 11.47 -6.29 -9.44
CA THR A 72 12.68 -6.67 -10.19
C THR A 72 13.16 -8.07 -9.79
N ALA A 73 14.01 -8.70 -10.57
CA ALA A 73 14.60 -10.02 -10.26
C ALA A 73 15.35 -10.00 -8.92
N GLU A 74 16.19 -8.99 -8.71
CA GLU A 74 16.90 -8.79 -7.44
C GLU A 74 15.96 -8.46 -6.29
N GLY A 75 14.92 -7.66 -6.58
CA GLY A 75 13.85 -7.36 -5.63
C GLY A 75 13.07 -8.60 -5.22
N LEU A 76 12.87 -9.57 -6.13
CA LEU A 76 12.25 -10.86 -5.80
C LEU A 76 13.13 -11.66 -4.87
N THR A 77 14.41 -11.81 -5.17
CA THR A 77 15.36 -12.54 -4.32
C THR A 77 15.32 -11.99 -2.89
N ARG A 78 15.48 -10.67 -2.73
CA ARG A 78 15.43 -10.02 -1.41
C ARG A 78 14.09 -10.18 -0.68
N LYS A 79 12.97 -10.11 -1.43
CA LYS A 79 11.63 -10.32 -0.85
C LYS A 79 11.41 -11.78 -0.45
N THR A 80 11.92 -12.72 -1.24
CA THR A 80 11.86 -14.15 -0.90
C THR A 80 12.61 -14.41 0.41
N ASP A 81 13.82 -13.89 0.57
CA ASP A 81 14.58 -14.02 1.82
C ASP A 81 13.82 -13.47 3.02
N ALA A 82 13.17 -12.30 2.87
CA ALA A 82 12.49 -11.63 3.96
C ALA A 82 11.08 -12.19 4.25
N LEU A 83 10.32 -12.61 3.23
CA LEU A 83 8.88 -12.86 3.32
C LEU A 83 8.48 -14.32 3.11
N LYS A 84 9.39 -15.22 2.67
CA LYS A 84 9.07 -16.62 2.31
C LYS A 84 8.24 -17.35 3.37
N SER A 85 8.59 -17.19 4.64
CA SER A 85 7.85 -17.83 5.73
C SER A 85 6.41 -17.35 5.85
N SER A 86 6.19 -16.04 5.71
CA SER A 86 4.86 -15.44 5.79
C SER A 86 4.03 -15.74 4.53
N LEU A 87 4.65 -15.69 3.34
CA LEU A 87 4.02 -16.09 2.07
C LEU A 87 3.59 -17.56 2.10
N LYS A 88 4.45 -18.45 2.63
CA LYS A 88 4.08 -19.86 2.79
C LYS A 88 2.87 -20.04 3.69
N LYS A 89 2.87 -19.38 4.85
CA LYS A 89 1.73 -19.45 5.79
C LYS A 89 0.44 -18.89 5.17
N ALA A 90 0.53 -17.83 4.35
CA ALA A 90 -0.61 -17.29 3.62
C ALA A 90 -1.12 -18.29 2.58
N ALA A 91 -0.23 -18.91 1.79
CA ALA A 91 -0.58 -19.94 0.82
C ALA A 91 -1.23 -21.17 1.49
N ASP A 92 -0.70 -21.62 2.64
CA ASP A 92 -1.26 -22.72 3.42
C ASP A 92 -2.68 -22.42 3.94
N LYS A 93 -3.06 -21.14 4.08
CA LYS A 93 -4.42 -20.68 4.40
C LYS A 93 -5.32 -20.55 3.17
N GLY A 94 -4.81 -20.76 1.97
CA GLY A 94 -5.55 -20.64 0.72
C GLY A 94 -5.47 -19.26 0.03
N VAL A 95 -4.65 -18.34 0.53
CA VAL A 95 -4.42 -17.03 -0.11
C VAL A 95 -3.76 -17.22 -1.47
N LYS A 96 -4.32 -16.60 -2.51
CA LYS A 96 -3.79 -16.66 -3.88
C LYS A 96 -2.63 -15.70 -4.04
N ILE A 97 -1.45 -16.20 -4.38
CA ILE A 97 -0.24 -15.38 -4.49
C ILE A 97 0.24 -15.34 -5.95
N LYS A 98 0.22 -14.16 -6.56
CA LYS A 98 0.72 -13.89 -7.91
C LYS A 98 1.95 -12.98 -7.84
N ILE A 99 3.01 -13.35 -8.54
CA ILE A 99 4.24 -12.56 -8.58
C ILE A 99 4.68 -12.36 -10.03
N ALA A 100 4.85 -11.10 -10.43
CA ALA A 100 5.42 -10.73 -11.71
C ALA A 100 6.84 -10.18 -11.51
N THR A 101 7.82 -10.74 -12.24
CA THR A 101 9.22 -10.30 -12.18
C THR A 101 9.91 -10.53 -13.52
N SER A 102 11.04 -9.88 -13.77
CA SER A 102 11.86 -10.29 -14.92
C SER A 102 12.49 -11.67 -14.64
N GLY A 103 12.44 -12.57 -15.63
CA GLY A 103 12.89 -13.95 -15.45
C GLY A 103 14.38 -14.11 -15.23
N LYS A 104 15.20 -13.20 -15.77
CA LYS A 104 16.66 -13.27 -15.66
C LYS A 104 17.15 -12.83 -14.29
N GLY A 105 17.90 -13.72 -13.61
CA GLY A 105 18.49 -13.45 -12.30
C GLY A 105 17.55 -13.74 -11.11
N ALA A 106 16.36 -14.27 -11.36
CA ALA A 106 15.38 -14.62 -10.33
C ALA A 106 15.21 -16.13 -10.14
N GLU A 107 15.98 -16.97 -10.85
CA GLU A 107 15.77 -18.41 -10.93
C GLU A 107 15.79 -19.11 -9.55
N GLY A 108 16.67 -18.65 -8.65
CA GLY A 108 16.74 -19.17 -7.27
C GLY A 108 15.47 -18.87 -6.49
N ALA A 109 15.04 -17.60 -6.51
CA ALA A 109 13.84 -17.16 -5.81
C ALA A 109 12.57 -17.81 -6.38
N VAL A 110 12.51 -18.01 -7.71
CA VAL A 110 11.38 -18.72 -8.36
C VAL A 110 11.29 -20.16 -7.85
N LYS A 111 12.42 -20.88 -7.77
CA LYS A 111 12.46 -22.24 -7.18
C LYS A 111 11.99 -22.26 -5.73
N ASP A 112 12.42 -21.29 -4.95
CA ASP A 112 12.08 -21.17 -3.55
C ASP A 112 10.59 -20.88 -3.30
N LEU A 113 9.91 -20.27 -4.26
CA LEU A 113 8.49 -19.96 -4.22
C LEU A 113 7.61 -21.03 -4.87
N LYS A 114 8.21 -22.11 -5.35
CA LYS A 114 7.47 -23.23 -5.96
C LYS A 114 6.48 -23.83 -4.97
N GLY A 115 5.22 -23.92 -5.38
CA GLY A 115 4.12 -24.37 -4.50
C GLY A 115 3.61 -23.34 -3.50
N ILE A 116 4.22 -22.13 -3.46
CA ILE A 116 3.78 -21.02 -2.62
C ILE A 116 3.07 -19.95 -3.47
N ALA A 117 3.65 -19.60 -4.62
CA ALA A 117 3.16 -18.54 -5.49
C ALA A 117 3.23 -18.94 -6.96
N GLU A 118 2.34 -18.36 -7.77
CA GLU A 118 2.49 -18.39 -9.22
C GLU A 118 3.39 -17.23 -9.64
N VAL A 119 4.51 -17.54 -10.30
CA VAL A 119 5.49 -16.54 -10.74
C VAL A 119 5.51 -16.45 -12.26
N ARG A 120 5.39 -15.24 -12.81
CA ARG A 120 5.43 -14.99 -14.25
C ARG A 120 6.45 -13.92 -14.63
N ASP A 121 6.89 -13.99 -15.89
CA ASP A 121 7.85 -13.05 -16.47
C ASP A 121 7.13 -11.76 -16.91
N SER A 122 7.43 -10.65 -16.21
CA SER A 122 6.92 -9.32 -16.55
C SER A 122 7.60 -8.68 -17.77
N LYS A 123 8.61 -9.34 -18.33
CA LYS A 123 9.43 -8.83 -19.45
C LYS A 123 9.98 -7.43 -19.14
N ASP A 124 9.51 -6.43 -19.90
CA ASP A 124 10.01 -5.05 -19.84
C ASP A 124 9.29 -4.17 -18.80
N ILE A 125 8.22 -4.68 -18.16
CA ILE A 125 7.48 -3.91 -17.16
C ILE A 125 8.29 -3.88 -15.86
N LYS A 126 8.85 -2.71 -15.55
CA LYS A 126 9.63 -2.48 -14.34
C LYS A 126 8.80 -1.65 -13.36
N SER A 127 8.17 -2.33 -12.45
CA SER A 127 7.41 -1.72 -11.36
C SER A 127 7.70 -2.45 -10.07
N ARG A 128 7.54 -1.76 -8.94
CA ARG A 128 7.76 -2.33 -7.62
C ARG A 128 6.58 -2.02 -6.74
N PHE A 129 5.64 -2.95 -6.62
CA PHE A 129 4.48 -2.80 -5.75
C PHE A 129 4.02 -4.14 -5.16
N CYS A 130 3.23 -4.05 -4.11
CA CYS A 130 2.51 -5.15 -3.51
C CYS A 130 1.06 -4.73 -3.27
N ILE A 131 0.11 -5.56 -3.67
CA ILE A 131 -1.33 -5.38 -3.40
C ILE A 131 -1.76 -6.51 -2.48
N VAL A 132 -2.48 -6.20 -1.42
CA VAL A 132 -3.04 -7.17 -0.48
C VAL A 132 -4.56 -7.05 -0.50
N ASP A 133 -5.24 -8.16 -0.77
CA ASP A 133 -6.71 -8.34 -0.80
C ASP A 133 -7.47 -7.31 -1.65
N GLY A 134 -6.80 -6.67 -2.62
CA GLY A 134 -7.39 -5.58 -3.38
C GLY A 134 -7.80 -4.37 -2.52
N LYS A 135 -7.22 -4.22 -1.33
CA LYS A 135 -7.55 -3.16 -0.36
C LYS A 135 -6.37 -2.24 -0.09
N GLU A 136 -5.19 -2.81 0.08
CA GLU A 136 -3.96 -2.09 0.40
C GLU A 136 -2.93 -2.23 -0.74
N VAL A 137 -2.23 -1.15 -1.03
CA VAL A 137 -1.12 -1.12 -1.99
C VAL A 137 0.10 -0.51 -1.35
N THR A 138 1.26 -1.14 -1.53
CA THR A 138 2.56 -0.54 -1.19
C THR A 138 3.40 -0.43 -2.45
N PHE A 139 3.80 0.78 -2.80
CA PHE A 139 4.74 1.07 -3.88
C PHE A 139 6.14 1.28 -3.34
N MET A 140 7.15 0.79 -4.05
CA MET A 140 8.52 1.21 -3.88
C MET A 140 8.87 2.14 -5.04
N ILE A 141 9.04 3.43 -4.75
CA ILE A 141 9.06 4.50 -5.76
C ILE A 141 10.43 4.73 -6.42
N LEU A 142 11.49 4.16 -5.87
CA LEU A 142 12.84 4.29 -6.42
C LEU A 142 13.28 3.01 -7.12
N ASN A 143 14.16 3.15 -8.12
CA ASN A 143 14.80 2.00 -8.74
C ASN A 143 15.80 1.38 -7.76
N ASP A 144 15.62 0.10 -7.44
CA ASP A 144 16.43 -0.61 -6.45
C ASP A 144 17.88 -0.91 -6.90
N ASP A 145 18.17 -0.83 -8.19
CA ASP A 145 19.54 -0.98 -8.73
C ASP A 145 20.44 0.19 -8.34
N LYS A 146 19.85 1.36 -8.07
CA LYS A 146 20.58 2.63 -7.87
C LYS A 146 20.43 3.24 -6.49
N VAL A 147 19.54 2.71 -5.66
CA VAL A 147 19.23 3.26 -4.34
C VAL A 147 19.91 2.47 -3.23
N HIS A 148 20.63 3.18 -2.36
CA HIS A 148 21.14 2.57 -1.13
C HIS A 148 19.98 2.11 -0.23
N PRO A 149 20.03 0.93 0.40
CA PRO A 149 18.93 0.38 1.19
C PRO A 149 18.31 1.33 2.22
N THR A 150 19.14 2.14 2.88
CA THR A 150 18.69 3.11 3.90
C THR A 150 17.83 4.25 3.32
N TYR A 151 17.99 4.55 2.02
CA TYR A 151 17.27 5.62 1.33
C TYR A 151 16.16 5.12 0.42
N ASP A 152 15.90 3.80 0.37
CA ASP A 152 14.76 3.26 -0.36
C ASP A 152 13.47 3.80 0.27
N VAL A 153 12.49 4.16 -0.56
CA VAL A 153 11.24 4.77 -0.12
C VAL A 153 10.06 3.97 -0.65
N GLY A 154 9.17 3.62 0.25
CA GLY A 154 7.85 3.08 -0.05
C GLY A 154 6.76 4.07 0.29
N VAL A 155 5.65 3.98 -0.43
CA VAL A 155 4.39 4.67 -0.13
C VAL A 155 3.31 3.61 -0.03
N TRP A 156 2.55 3.61 1.04
CA TRP A 156 1.40 2.73 1.19
C TRP A 156 0.10 3.52 1.06
N LEU A 157 -0.90 2.86 0.50
CA LEU A 157 -2.26 3.36 0.34
C LEU A 157 -3.22 2.28 0.82
N ASN A 158 -4.13 2.64 1.72
CA ASN A 158 -5.21 1.79 2.21
C ASN A 158 -6.53 2.27 1.63
N THR A 159 -6.76 1.96 0.35
CA THR A 159 -7.97 2.35 -0.37
C THR A 159 -8.35 1.29 -1.39
N PRO A 160 -9.50 0.62 -1.21
CA PRO A 160 -9.99 -0.37 -2.15
C PRO A 160 -10.16 0.18 -3.57
N PHE A 161 -10.59 1.43 -3.70
CA PHE A 161 -10.77 2.08 -5.02
C PHE A 161 -9.49 2.04 -5.87
N PHE A 162 -8.37 2.45 -5.27
CA PHE A 162 -7.10 2.47 -5.99
C PHE A 162 -6.50 1.07 -6.13
N ALA A 163 -6.56 0.26 -5.06
CA ALA A 163 -6.02 -1.09 -5.05
C ALA A 163 -6.69 -2.00 -6.11
N GLN A 164 -8.01 -1.97 -6.22
CA GLN A 164 -8.76 -2.73 -7.23
C GLN A 164 -8.46 -2.25 -8.66
N SER A 165 -8.32 -0.94 -8.86
CA SER A 165 -7.96 -0.39 -10.17
C SER A 165 -6.56 -0.85 -10.61
N LEU A 166 -5.58 -0.83 -9.70
CA LEU A 166 -4.23 -1.34 -9.99
C LEU A 166 -4.23 -2.86 -10.17
N GLN A 167 -5.03 -3.60 -9.40
CA GLN A 167 -5.20 -5.04 -9.56
C GLN A 167 -5.76 -5.39 -10.94
N ALA A 168 -6.77 -4.67 -11.41
CA ALA A 168 -7.33 -4.87 -12.75
C ALA A 168 -6.30 -4.61 -13.86
N LEU A 169 -5.47 -3.58 -13.74
CA LEU A 169 -4.35 -3.31 -14.66
C LEU A 169 -3.30 -4.43 -14.63
N PHE A 170 -2.99 -4.95 -13.45
CA PHE A 170 -2.08 -6.09 -13.32
C PHE A 170 -2.67 -7.33 -13.99
N ASP A 171 -3.93 -7.67 -13.70
CA ASP A 171 -4.58 -8.88 -14.20
C ASP A 171 -4.76 -8.84 -15.73
N SER A 172 -4.98 -7.66 -16.33
CA SER A 172 -5.05 -7.50 -17.79
C SER A 172 -3.74 -7.90 -18.48
N ASN A 173 -2.61 -7.67 -17.84
CA ASN A 173 -1.30 -8.03 -18.34
C ASN A 173 -0.87 -9.45 -17.93
N TRP A 174 -1.37 -9.96 -16.82
CA TRP A 174 -0.98 -11.25 -16.24
C TRP A 174 -1.12 -12.41 -17.21
N ASN A 175 -2.21 -12.48 -17.97
CA ASN A 175 -2.48 -13.58 -18.90
C ASN A 175 -1.51 -13.60 -20.10
N SER A 176 -0.88 -12.48 -20.43
CA SER A 176 0.13 -12.37 -21.48
C SER A 176 1.55 -12.72 -21.02
N MET A 177 1.76 -12.84 -19.70
CA MET A 177 3.05 -13.17 -19.10
C MET A 177 3.29 -14.69 -19.13
N SER A 178 4.51 -15.10 -19.47
CA SER A 178 4.91 -16.50 -19.43
C SER A 178 5.22 -16.94 -18.00
N GLN A 179 4.78 -18.15 -17.65
CA GLN A 179 5.06 -18.72 -16.33
C GLN A 179 6.55 -19.06 -16.19
N LEU A 180 7.15 -18.67 -15.08
CA LEU A 180 8.49 -19.07 -14.66
C LEU A 180 8.41 -20.36 -13.82
N LYS A 181 9.35 -21.29 -14.07
CA LYS A 181 9.37 -22.63 -13.43
C LYS A 181 10.69 -22.86 -12.70
#